data_3d6ef40f8cf2bff4d3270167fd925428
#
_entry.id   3d6ef40f8cf2bff4d3270167fd925428
#
_cell.length_a   1.000
_cell.length_b   1.000
_cell.length_c   1.000
_cell.angle_alpha   90.00
_cell.angle_beta   90.00
_cell.angle_gamma   90.00
#
_symmetry.space_group_name_H-M   'P 1'
#
loop_
_entity.id
_entity.type
_entity.pdbx_description
1 polymer ?
#
loop_
_entity_poly.entity_id
_entity_poly.type
_entity_poly.pdbx_seq_one_letter_code
_entity_poly.pdbx_strand_id
1 'polypeptide(L)'
;MVVAVTWEPGHRLPVAPDEPVGSDAFVGAAGRAGRELPTAVHDALVDFQDQAPVEGAMLIRGVPVGALPATPADPTDPVDKDATSELALLAVARRLGQPVGYLPEHGGDLVQNLVPTVAGAERQVSTSSKVDLAFHTETAFHPHAPRYLVLLCLRGHPDARTTLCSVHDVISALDAETIDVLRQPRFTCGVDESFLDGMPQHADARHPSIAVAASLDARGPLPVIGGTAERPTFWFDAELMRGTDPAAQAALDGLRVAHDAALAEEALGHTPSPSSAELAVLVADAE
;
A
#
# COMPACT_ATOMS: atom_id res chain seq x y z
N MET A 1 -7.03 -17.55 3.19
CA MET A 1 -7.71 -16.87 4.34
C MET A 1 -6.72 -15.89 4.96
N VAL A 2 -7.07 -14.61 5.01
CA VAL A 2 -6.19 -13.55 5.56
C VAL A 2 -5.85 -13.86 7.03
N VAL A 3 -4.59 -13.76 7.39
CA VAL A 3 -4.13 -13.94 8.78
C VAL A 3 -4.68 -12.80 9.63
N ALA A 4 -5.36 -13.09 10.72
CA ALA A 4 -5.91 -12.08 11.61
C ALA A 4 -5.39 -12.24 13.03
N VAL A 5 -4.95 -11.15 13.64
CA VAL A 5 -4.52 -11.08 15.04
C VAL A 5 -5.26 -9.94 15.75
N THR A 6 -5.47 -10.08 17.05
CA THR A 6 -6.13 -9.03 17.83
C THR A 6 -5.12 -8.35 18.76
N TRP A 7 -5.13 -7.03 18.74
CA TRP A 7 -4.38 -6.21 19.69
C TRP A 7 -4.90 -6.50 21.10
N GLU A 8 -4.01 -6.77 22.04
CA GLU A 8 -4.36 -7.13 23.40
C GLU A 8 -5.17 -6.01 24.07
N PRO A 9 -6.40 -6.29 24.57
CA PRO A 9 -7.20 -5.29 25.23
C PRO A 9 -6.48 -4.70 26.46
N GLY A 10 -6.38 -3.39 26.51
CA GLY A 10 -5.69 -2.68 27.59
C GLY A 10 -4.19 -2.46 27.38
N HIS A 11 -3.59 -3.08 26.38
CA HIS A 11 -2.22 -2.74 25.98
C HIS A 11 -2.18 -1.36 25.36
N ARG A 12 -1.40 -0.47 25.95
CA ARG A 12 -1.29 0.94 25.53
C ARG A 12 0.06 1.20 24.92
N LEU A 13 0.06 1.97 23.84
CA LEU A 13 1.26 2.56 23.32
C LEU A 13 1.75 3.69 24.25
N PRO A 14 3.06 4.02 24.21
CA PRO A 14 3.55 5.25 24.80
C PRO A 14 2.77 6.46 24.25
N VAL A 15 2.79 7.55 25.00
CA VAL A 15 2.22 8.81 24.50
C VAL A 15 3.00 9.25 23.26
N ALA A 16 2.27 9.59 22.20
CA ALA A 16 2.88 10.11 20.99
C ALA A 16 3.68 11.39 21.31
N PRO A 17 4.87 11.56 20.74
CA PRO A 17 5.65 12.77 20.96
C PRO A 17 4.96 13.99 20.33
N ASP A 18 5.15 15.14 20.91
CA ASP A 18 4.69 16.44 20.38
C ASP A 18 5.67 16.95 19.31
N GLU A 19 5.89 16.12 18.30
CA GLU A 19 6.79 16.37 17.18
C GLU A 19 6.05 16.05 15.88
N PRO A 20 6.37 16.70 14.77
CA PRO A 20 5.71 16.39 13.50
C PRO A 20 5.81 14.91 13.14
N VAL A 21 4.70 14.34 12.71
CA VAL A 21 4.66 12.96 12.15
C VAL A 21 5.64 12.88 10.98
N GLY A 22 6.50 11.86 10.97
CA GLY A 22 7.56 11.73 9.95
C GLY A 22 8.89 12.36 10.33
N SER A 23 8.97 13.19 11.38
CA SER A 23 10.26 13.64 11.91
C SER A 23 11.10 12.48 12.46
N ASP A 24 12.42 12.61 12.46
CA ASP A 24 13.33 11.59 13.03
C ASP A 24 12.96 11.25 14.48
N ALA A 25 12.52 12.24 15.26
CA ALA A 25 12.12 12.07 16.65
C ALA A 25 10.86 11.20 16.74
N PHE A 26 9.85 11.47 15.91
CA PHE A 26 8.61 10.72 15.87
C PHE A 26 8.83 9.28 15.35
N VAL A 27 9.56 9.13 14.25
CA VAL A 27 9.92 7.80 13.68
C VAL A 27 10.75 6.99 14.67
N GLY A 28 11.65 7.64 15.40
CA GLY A 28 12.42 7.03 16.48
C GLY A 28 11.54 6.57 17.65
N ALA A 29 10.51 7.36 18.03
CA ALA A 29 9.53 6.97 19.05
C ALA A 29 8.68 5.81 18.57
N ALA A 30 8.21 5.83 17.32
CA ALA A 30 7.48 4.72 16.70
C ALA A 30 8.32 3.42 16.67
N GLY A 31 9.61 3.52 16.35
CA GLY A 31 10.53 2.38 16.40
C GLY A 31 10.72 1.81 17.82
N ARG A 32 10.65 2.64 18.87
CA ARG A 32 10.64 2.18 20.28
C ARG A 32 9.30 1.50 20.61
N ALA A 33 8.18 2.16 20.29
CA ALA A 33 6.84 1.59 20.49
C ALA A 33 6.67 0.26 19.73
N GLY A 34 7.25 0.12 18.54
CA GLY A 34 7.24 -1.13 17.77
C GLY A 34 7.92 -2.32 18.48
N ARG A 35 8.86 -2.06 19.39
CA ARG A 35 9.45 -3.12 20.22
C ARG A 35 8.59 -3.54 21.41
N GLU A 36 7.60 -2.73 21.73
CA GLU A 36 6.67 -2.91 22.86
C GLU A 36 5.26 -3.26 22.38
N LEU A 37 5.09 -3.73 21.13
CA LEU A 37 3.82 -4.22 20.64
C LEU A 37 3.35 -5.43 21.44
N PRO A 38 2.02 -5.68 21.54
CA PRO A 38 1.52 -6.91 22.14
C PRO A 38 2.23 -8.13 21.53
N THR A 39 2.60 -9.09 22.37
CA THR A 39 3.37 -10.27 21.93
C THR A 39 2.70 -10.98 20.75
N ALA A 40 1.38 -11.16 20.78
CA ALA A 40 0.65 -11.79 19.68
C ALA A 40 0.77 -11.01 18.35
N VAL A 41 0.78 -9.68 18.40
CA VAL A 41 0.98 -8.82 17.20
C VAL A 41 2.41 -8.93 16.72
N HIS A 42 3.37 -8.87 17.64
CA HIS A 42 4.79 -8.99 17.31
C HIS A 42 5.10 -10.33 16.62
N ASP A 43 4.65 -11.44 17.22
CA ASP A 43 4.89 -12.79 16.69
C ASP A 43 4.22 -12.97 15.32
N ALA A 44 2.97 -12.47 15.17
CA ALA A 44 2.28 -12.52 13.89
C ALA A 44 3.00 -11.71 12.78
N LEU A 45 3.62 -10.58 13.12
CA LEU A 45 4.43 -9.80 12.17
C LEU A 45 5.71 -10.54 11.76
N VAL A 46 6.37 -11.23 12.70
CA VAL A 46 7.54 -12.05 12.41
C VAL A 46 7.16 -13.21 11.50
N ASP A 47 6.10 -13.94 11.85
CA ASP A 47 5.60 -15.06 11.04
C ASP A 47 5.21 -14.59 9.63
N PHE A 48 4.56 -13.43 9.52
CA PHE A 48 4.17 -12.83 8.24
C PHE A 48 5.37 -12.51 7.35
N GLN A 49 6.46 -11.98 7.91
CA GLN A 49 7.69 -11.71 7.17
C GLN A 49 8.42 -12.99 6.75
N ASP A 50 8.48 -13.98 7.64
CA ASP A 50 9.25 -15.21 7.41
C ASP A 50 8.53 -16.18 6.45
N GLN A 51 7.21 -16.29 6.60
CA GLN A 51 6.41 -17.28 5.87
C GLN A 51 5.90 -16.76 4.52
N ALA A 52 5.84 -15.43 4.34
CA ALA A 52 5.29 -14.79 3.15
C ALA A 52 3.96 -15.50 2.73
N PRO A 53 2.86 -15.31 3.47
CA PRO A 53 1.64 -16.06 3.24
C PRO A 53 1.11 -15.81 1.84
N VAL A 54 0.54 -16.85 1.23
CA VAL A 54 0.02 -16.84 -0.15
C VAL A 54 -0.98 -15.69 -0.38
N GLU A 55 -1.76 -15.36 0.65
CA GLU A 55 -2.72 -14.27 0.61
C GLU A 55 -2.08 -12.87 0.58
N GLY A 56 -0.82 -12.77 0.96
CA GLY A 56 -0.10 -11.49 0.97
C GLY A 56 -0.67 -10.42 1.91
N ALA A 57 -1.52 -10.82 2.86
CA ALA A 57 -2.22 -9.88 3.74
C ALA A 57 -2.34 -10.38 5.18
N MET A 58 -2.29 -9.43 6.12
CA MET A 58 -2.57 -9.65 7.53
C MET A 58 -3.45 -8.54 8.09
N LEU A 59 -4.36 -8.88 9.00
CA LEU A 59 -5.26 -7.94 9.66
C LEU A 59 -4.98 -7.89 11.16
N ILE A 60 -4.76 -6.69 11.71
CA ILE A 60 -4.61 -6.45 13.15
C ILE A 60 -5.84 -5.69 13.64
N ARG A 61 -6.64 -6.32 14.49
CA ARG A 61 -7.86 -5.72 15.05
C ARG A 61 -7.60 -5.09 16.41
N GLY A 62 -8.35 -4.03 16.70
CA GLY A 62 -8.30 -3.38 18.03
C GLY A 62 -7.11 -2.46 18.23
N VAL A 63 -6.52 -1.97 17.17
CA VAL A 63 -5.38 -1.02 17.22
C VAL A 63 -5.81 0.29 17.90
N PRO A 64 -5.04 0.84 18.85
CA PRO A 64 -5.38 2.11 19.49
C PRO A 64 -5.25 3.27 18.50
N VAL A 65 -6.28 4.12 18.45
CA VAL A 65 -6.33 5.27 17.51
C VAL A 65 -6.51 6.63 18.20
N GLY A 66 -6.67 6.65 19.52
CA GLY A 66 -6.95 7.90 20.26
C GLY A 66 -8.35 8.45 20.00
N ALA A 67 -8.51 9.73 20.28
CA ALA A 67 -9.77 10.45 20.02
C ALA A 67 -9.85 10.83 18.54
N LEU A 68 -10.92 10.42 17.88
CA LEU A 68 -11.13 10.74 16.46
C LEU A 68 -12.08 11.94 16.33
N PRO A 69 -11.61 13.09 15.83
CA PRO A 69 -12.45 14.24 15.49
C PRO A 69 -13.35 13.93 14.29
N ALA A 70 -14.20 14.89 13.90
CA ALA A 70 -14.98 14.76 12.67
C ALA A 70 -14.05 14.52 11.46
N THR A 71 -14.51 13.71 10.51
CA THR A 71 -13.76 13.51 9.27
C THR A 71 -13.68 14.84 8.52
N PRO A 72 -12.47 15.30 8.12
CA PRO A 72 -12.33 16.53 7.34
C PRO A 72 -12.95 16.39 5.95
N ALA A 73 -13.22 17.50 5.28
CA ALA A 73 -13.72 17.50 3.92
C ALA A 73 -12.63 17.24 2.87
N ASP A 74 -11.38 17.54 3.22
CA ASP A 74 -10.20 17.32 2.40
C ASP A 74 -9.09 16.66 3.25
N PRO A 75 -8.31 15.72 2.71
CA PRO A 75 -7.21 15.07 3.44
C PRO A 75 -6.13 16.03 3.93
N THR A 76 -6.02 17.22 3.33
CA THR A 76 -5.05 18.26 3.70
C THR A 76 -5.59 19.25 4.74
N ASP A 77 -6.87 19.17 5.10
CA ASP A 77 -7.45 20.02 6.14
C ASP A 77 -6.79 19.74 7.50
N PRO A 78 -6.49 20.77 8.29
CA PRO A 78 -5.96 20.60 9.63
C PRO A 78 -6.96 19.83 10.52
N VAL A 79 -6.48 18.81 11.20
CA VAL A 79 -7.27 17.98 12.11
C VAL A 79 -6.67 18.06 13.51
N ASP A 80 -7.46 18.56 14.47
CA ASP A 80 -7.06 18.59 15.87
C ASP A 80 -7.30 17.22 16.51
N LYS A 81 -6.27 16.37 16.46
CA LYS A 81 -6.23 15.06 17.13
C LYS A 81 -4.86 14.79 17.71
N ASP A 82 -4.82 13.92 18.71
CA ASP A 82 -3.53 13.36 19.13
C ASP A 82 -2.97 12.44 18.03
N ALA A 83 -1.67 12.21 18.04
CA ALA A 83 -1.00 11.38 17.02
C ALA A 83 -0.93 9.89 17.41
N THR A 84 -1.89 9.40 18.21
CA THR A 84 -1.92 8.00 18.65
C THR A 84 -2.07 7.04 17.46
N SER A 85 -2.93 7.36 16.50
CA SER A 85 -3.14 6.55 15.30
C SER A 85 -1.89 6.47 14.42
N GLU A 86 -1.20 7.59 14.23
CA GLU A 86 0.05 7.65 13.46
C GLU A 86 1.18 6.90 14.17
N LEU A 87 1.25 7.03 15.50
CA LEU A 87 2.23 6.27 16.28
C LEU A 87 1.97 4.76 16.17
N ALA A 88 0.71 4.32 16.25
CA ALA A 88 0.35 2.93 16.11
C ALA A 88 0.70 2.38 14.72
N LEU A 89 0.32 3.12 13.67
CA LEU A 89 0.62 2.77 12.28
C LEU A 89 2.13 2.64 12.06
N LEU A 90 2.90 3.66 12.45
CA LEU A 90 4.34 3.67 12.29
C LEU A 90 5.05 2.66 13.21
N ALA A 91 4.51 2.34 14.39
CA ALA A 91 5.05 1.31 15.26
C ALA A 91 5.00 -0.08 14.58
N VAL A 92 3.88 -0.41 13.93
CA VAL A 92 3.76 -1.63 13.12
C VAL A 92 4.68 -1.57 11.91
N ALA A 93 4.64 -0.49 11.14
CA ALA A 93 5.49 -0.31 9.96
C ALA A 93 6.99 -0.46 10.28
N ARG A 94 7.44 0.09 11.42
CA ARG A 94 8.83 -0.04 11.90
C ARG A 94 9.24 -1.47 12.27
N ARG A 95 8.30 -2.38 12.47
CA ARG A 95 8.59 -3.82 12.64
C ARG A 95 8.79 -4.52 11.30
N LEU A 96 8.12 -4.04 10.26
CA LEU A 96 8.24 -4.57 8.90
C LEU A 96 9.47 -4.03 8.16
N GLY A 97 9.86 -2.78 8.44
CA GLY A 97 10.99 -2.15 7.78
C GLY A 97 11.16 -0.68 8.09
N GLN A 98 11.77 0.04 7.17
CA GLN A 98 11.88 1.49 7.21
C GLN A 98 10.71 2.11 6.46
N PRO A 99 9.86 2.95 7.09
CA PRO A 99 8.84 3.70 6.38
C PRO A 99 9.47 4.59 5.30
N VAL A 100 8.83 4.69 4.17
CA VAL A 100 9.25 5.52 3.04
C VAL A 100 8.11 6.44 2.62
N GLY A 101 8.44 7.63 2.16
CA GLY A 101 7.56 8.57 1.51
C GLY A 101 8.20 9.05 0.21
N TYR A 102 7.38 9.37 -0.78
CA TYR A 102 7.85 9.86 -2.07
C TYR A 102 7.65 11.37 -2.14
N LEU A 103 8.72 12.12 -2.37
CA LEU A 103 8.62 13.60 -2.42
C LEU A 103 7.58 14.14 -3.40
N PRO A 104 7.39 13.56 -4.59
CA PRO A 104 6.34 14.00 -5.49
C PRO A 104 4.93 13.78 -4.92
N GLU A 105 4.77 12.79 -4.06
CA GLU A 105 3.50 12.44 -3.46
C GLU A 105 3.41 12.98 -2.04
N HIS A 106 2.45 13.87 -1.79
CA HIS A 106 2.21 14.52 -0.48
C HIS A 106 3.48 15.10 0.18
N GLY A 107 4.47 15.55 -0.61
CA GLY A 107 5.70 16.14 -0.08
C GLY A 107 6.63 15.16 0.66
N GLY A 108 6.43 13.87 0.51
CA GLY A 108 7.21 12.81 1.17
C GLY A 108 6.67 12.40 2.53
N ASP A 109 5.42 12.72 2.85
CA ASP A 109 4.78 12.31 4.10
C ASP A 109 4.81 10.79 4.26
N LEU A 110 5.26 10.32 5.43
CA LEU A 110 5.29 8.89 5.77
C LEU A 110 3.92 8.32 6.11
N VAL A 111 2.98 9.17 6.48
CA VAL A 111 1.58 8.82 6.78
C VAL A 111 0.68 9.74 6.01
N GLN A 112 -0.12 9.17 5.16
CA GLN A 112 -1.07 9.90 4.32
C GLN A 112 -2.49 9.68 4.84
N ASN A 113 -3.30 10.76 4.90
CA ASN A 113 -4.70 10.66 5.24
C ASN A 113 -5.51 10.39 3.97
N LEU A 114 -6.23 9.28 3.95
CA LEU A 114 -7.14 8.94 2.86
C LEU A 114 -8.55 9.33 3.26
N VAL A 115 -9.10 10.35 2.62
CA VAL A 115 -10.45 10.85 2.84
C VAL A 115 -11.15 10.98 1.50
N PRO A 116 -12.35 10.39 1.34
CA PRO A 116 -13.13 10.58 0.11
C PRO A 116 -13.42 12.05 -0.14
N THR A 117 -13.14 12.54 -1.34
CA THR A 117 -13.41 13.91 -1.73
C THR A 117 -14.44 14.00 -2.85
N VAL A 118 -15.19 15.12 -2.92
CA VAL A 118 -16.13 15.35 -4.02
C VAL A 118 -15.40 15.44 -5.36
N ALA A 119 -14.22 16.06 -5.39
CA ALA A 119 -13.42 16.23 -6.60
C ALA A 119 -12.81 14.89 -7.09
N GLY A 120 -12.47 13.99 -6.18
CA GLY A 120 -11.93 12.67 -6.48
C GLY A 120 -12.98 11.58 -6.74
N ALA A 121 -14.26 11.85 -6.48
CA ALA A 121 -15.30 10.83 -6.38
C ALA A 121 -15.40 9.88 -7.58
N GLU A 122 -15.17 10.35 -8.79
CA GLU A 122 -15.28 9.59 -10.05
C GLU A 122 -13.94 9.41 -10.77
N ARG A 123 -12.82 9.58 -10.06
CA ARG A 123 -11.46 9.42 -10.60
C ARG A 123 -10.79 8.17 -10.06
N GLN A 124 -9.80 7.65 -10.78
CA GLN A 124 -8.94 6.53 -10.34
C GLN A 124 -7.84 7.07 -9.39
N VAL A 125 -8.26 7.50 -8.20
CA VAL A 125 -7.39 8.06 -7.15
C VAL A 125 -7.79 7.54 -5.77
N SER A 126 -6.88 7.58 -4.81
CA SER A 126 -7.11 7.11 -3.43
C SER A 126 -8.26 7.82 -2.69
N THR A 127 -8.66 9.02 -3.13
CA THR A 127 -9.79 9.81 -2.59
C THR A 127 -11.12 9.55 -3.31
N SER A 128 -11.17 8.53 -4.18
CA SER A 128 -12.38 8.11 -4.88
C SER A 128 -13.44 7.55 -3.92
N SER A 129 -14.72 7.66 -4.32
CA SER A 129 -15.84 7.09 -3.56
C SER A 129 -16.96 6.51 -4.43
N LYS A 130 -16.86 6.62 -5.76
CA LYS A 130 -17.90 6.18 -6.69
C LYS A 130 -17.39 5.25 -7.79
N VAL A 131 -16.11 5.03 -7.88
CA VAL A 131 -15.49 4.11 -8.82
C VAL A 131 -14.62 3.12 -8.05
N ASP A 132 -14.58 1.88 -8.51
CA ASP A 132 -13.64 0.89 -8.02
C ASP A 132 -12.26 1.23 -8.56
N LEU A 133 -11.26 1.26 -7.68
CA LEU A 133 -9.88 1.42 -8.11
C LEU A 133 -9.43 0.19 -8.87
N ALA A 134 -8.78 0.40 -10.01
CA ALA A 134 -8.17 -0.67 -10.76
C ALA A 134 -7.09 -1.37 -9.93
N PHE A 135 -6.94 -2.68 -10.13
CA PHE A 135 -5.92 -3.45 -9.43
C PHE A 135 -4.52 -3.03 -9.85
N HIS A 136 -3.68 -2.85 -8.87
CA HIS A 136 -2.29 -2.47 -9.05
C HIS A 136 -1.45 -2.99 -7.88
N THR A 137 -0.18 -3.16 -8.11
CA THR A 137 0.82 -3.21 -7.05
C THR A 137 1.25 -1.77 -6.75
N GLU A 138 1.52 -1.48 -5.49
CA GLU A 138 1.82 -0.13 -5.05
C GLU A 138 3.04 0.45 -5.78
N THR A 139 2.88 1.62 -6.42
CA THR A 139 3.94 2.31 -7.17
C THR A 139 4.70 1.42 -8.16
N ALA A 140 3.99 0.58 -8.94
CA ALA A 140 4.57 -0.40 -9.87
C ALA A 140 5.60 0.19 -10.87
N PHE A 141 5.51 1.47 -11.18
CA PHE A 141 6.44 2.18 -12.06
C PHE A 141 7.75 2.56 -11.37
N HIS A 142 7.80 2.57 -10.02
CA HIS A 142 8.94 3.12 -9.28
C HIS A 142 10.01 2.04 -9.01
N PRO A 143 11.31 2.32 -9.21
CA PRO A 143 12.38 1.35 -8.97
C PRO A 143 12.55 0.99 -7.49
N HIS A 144 12.00 1.79 -6.59
CA HIS A 144 11.98 1.60 -5.15
C HIS A 144 10.53 1.54 -4.65
N ALA A 145 9.72 0.67 -5.25
CA ALA A 145 8.38 0.38 -4.76
C ALA A 145 8.43 -0.16 -3.32
N PRO A 146 7.43 0.13 -2.48
CA PRO A 146 7.43 -0.36 -1.11
C PRO A 146 7.16 -1.87 -1.09
N ARG A 147 7.78 -2.58 -0.15
CA ARG A 147 7.49 -4.01 0.05
C ARG A 147 6.17 -4.24 0.78
N TYR A 148 5.78 -3.34 1.62
CA TYR A 148 4.55 -3.42 2.41
C TYR A 148 3.77 -2.12 2.32
N LEU A 149 2.47 -2.23 2.11
CA LEU A 149 1.50 -1.16 2.32
C LEU A 149 0.80 -1.41 3.66
N VAL A 150 0.73 -0.40 4.52
CA VAL A 150 0.07 -0.50 5.84
C VAL A 150 -1.07 0.49 5.90
N LEU A 151 -2.29 -0.02 5.98
CA LEU A 151 -3.51 0.77 6.01
C LEU A 151 -4.18 0.70 7.38
N LEU A 152 -4.45 1.83 8.02
CA LEU A 152 -5.18 1.93 9.28
C LEU A 152 -6.55 2.56 9.02
N CYS A 153 -7.61 1.77 9.15
CA CYS A 153 -8.98 2.26 9.02
C CYS A 153 -9.42 2.98 10.30
N LEU A 154 -9.58 4.29 10.24
CA LEU A 154 -10.07 5.10 11.35
C LEU A 154 -11.60 5.17 11.38
N ARG A 155 -12.23 5.26 10.21
CA ARG A 155 -13.69 5.22 10.03
C ARG A 155 -13.99 4.47 8.75
N GLY A 156 -14.62 3.32 8.89
CA GLY A 156 -15.06 2.52 7.75
C GLY A 156 -16.55 2.67 7.48
N HIS A 157 -16.95 2.20 6.32
CA HIS A 157 -18.34 1.96 5.97
C HIS A 157 -18.50 0.50 5.55
N PRO A 158 -19.60 -0.19 5.90
CA PRO A 158 -19.77 -1.63 5.57
C PRO A 158 -19.65 -1.94 4.07
N ASP A 159 -20.01 -1.00 3.21
CA ASP A 159 -19.95 -1.16 1.76
C ASP A 159 -18.62 -0.70 1.15
N ALA A 160 -17.77 -0.01 1.91
CA ALA A 160 -16.43 0.36 1.46
C ALA A 160 -15.47 -0.80 1.76
N ARG A 161 -14.97 -1.44 0.70
CA ARG A 161 -14.13 -2.63 0.80
C ARG A 161 -12.80 -2.40 0.12
N THR A 162 -11.74 -2.98 0.70
CA THR A 162 -10.45 -3.14 0.03
C THR A 162 -10.41 -4.56 -0.51
N THR A 163 -10.28 -4.69 -1.82
CA THR A 163 -10.16 -5.99 -2.49
C THR A 163 -8.69 -6.35 -2.65
N LEU A 164 -8.38 -7.63 -2.47
CA LEU A 164 -7.04 -8.18 -2.63
C LEU A 164 -7.09 -9.33 -3.62
N CYS A 165 -6.01 -9.50 -4.38
CA CYS A 165 -5.83 -10.64 -5.24
C CYS A 165 -4.43 -11.22 -5.03
N SER A 166 -4.35 -12.51 -4.70
CA SER A 166 -3.07 -13.19 -4.56
C SER A 166 -2.42 -13.39 -5.93
N VAL A 167 -1.13 -13.09 -6.03
CA VAL A 167 -0.35 -13.37 -7.25
C VAL A 167 -0.36 -14.85 -7.60
N HIS A 168 -0.44 -15.75 -6.62
CA HIS A 168 -0.53 -17.18 -6.84
C HIS A 168 -1.85 -17.58 -7.53
N ASP A 169 -2.97 -16.96 -7.12
CA ASP A 169 -4.27 -17.23 -7.74
C ASP A 169 -4.32 -16.69 -9.17
N VAL A 170 -3.78 -15.50 -9.41
CA VAL A 170 -3.65 -14.93 -10.75
C VAL A 170 -2.80 -15.84 -11.65
N ILE A 171 -1.62 -16.25 -11.21
CA ILE A 171 -0.73 -17.12 -12.00
C ILE A 171 -1.41 -18.47 -12.28
N SER A 172 -2.14 -19.03 -11.30
CA SER A 172 -2.83 -20.32 -11.49
C SER A 172 -3.95 -20.27 -12.53
N ALA A 173 -4.49 -19.09 -12.80
CA ALA A 173 -5.54 -18.88 -13.81
C ALA A 173 -5.00 -18.61 -15.22
N LEU A 174 -3.67 -18.50 -15.38
CA LEU A 174 -3.01 -18.23 -16.65
C LEU A 174 -2.46 -19.52 -17.28
N ASP A 175 -2.41 -19.58 -18.61
CA ASP A 175 -1.69 -20.63 -19.32
C ASP A 175 -0.17 -20.39 -19.30
N ALA A 176 0.59 -21.46 -19.56
CA ALA A 176 2.05 -21.42 -19.49
C ALA A 176 2.70 -20.47 -20.51
N GLU A 177 2.11 -20.32 -21.69
CA GLU A 177 2.61 -19.42 -22.74
C GLU A 177 2.47 -17.95 -22.31
N THR A 178 1.32 -17.58 -21.73
CA THR A 178 1.08 -16.26 -21.16
C THR A 178 2.04 -15.97 -20.01
N ILE A 179 2.24 -16.91 -19.09
CA ILE A 179 3.20 -16.76 -17.98
C ILE A 179 4.62 -16.54 -18.51
N ASP A 180 5.05 -17.29 -19.51
CA ASP A 180 6.39 -17.15 -20.11
C ASP A 180 6.60 -15.79 -20.74
N VAL A 181 5.58 -15.22 -21.38
CA VAL A 181 5.62 -13.86 -21.94
C VAL A 181 5.67 -12.81 -20.81
N LEU A 182 4.84 -12.95 -19.76
CA LEU A 182 4.81 -12.02 -18.63
C LEU A 182 6.10 -12.00 -17.81
N ARG A 183 6.92 -13.05 -17.88
CA ARG A 183 8.23 -13.12 -17.25
C ARG A 183 9.34 -12.44 -18.06
N GLN A 184 9.06 -12.01 -19.27
CA GLN A 184 10.05 -11.33 -20.12
C GLN A 184 10.00 -9.81 -19.91
N PRO A 185 11.12 -9.07 -20.07
CA PRO A 185 11.16 -7.63 -19.97
C PRO A 185 10.55 -7.00 -21.24
N ARG A 186 9.25 -7.09 -21.39
CA ARG A 186 8.46 -6.66 -22.56
C ARG A 186 7.33 -5.70 -22.20
N PHE A 187 7.36 -5.11 -21.01
CA PHE A 187 6.29 -4.24 -20.53
C PHE A 187 6.87 -2.91 -20.05
N THR A 188 6.18 -1.83 -20.36
CA THR A 188 6.47 -0.50 -19.82
C THR A 188 5.35 -0.10 -18.87
N CYS A 189 5.70 0.61 -17.80
CA CYS A 189 4.74 1.17 -16.87
C CYS A 189 4.86 2.69 -16.90
N GLY A 190 3.74 3.38 -17.16
CA GLY A 190 3.68 4.84 -17.09
C GLY A 190 3.80 5.31 -15.64
N VAL A 191 4.12 6.58 -15.46
CA VAL A 191 4.19 7.23 -14.14
C VAL A 191 2.79 7.69 -13.73
N ASP A 192 2.42 7.46 -12.48
CA ASP A 192 1.15 7.91 -11.93
C ASP A 192 1.05 9.45 -11.93
N GLU A 193 -0.16 9.96 -12.17
CA GLU A 193 -0.45 11.40 -12.22
C GLU A 193 -0.04 12.11 -10.92
N SER A 194 -0.22 11.46 -9.75
CA SER A 194 0.17 12.00 -8.45
C SER A 194 1.65 12.33 -8.34
N PHE A 195 2.49 11.57 -9.03
CA PHE A 195 3.94 11.82 -9.11
C PHE A 195 4.31 12.93 -10.08
N LEU A 196 3.50 13.16 -11.11
CA LEU A 196 3.76 14.22 -12.10
C LEU A 196 3.29 15.58 -11.59
N ASP A 197 2.12 15.64 -10.98
CA ASP A 197 1.52 16.88 -10.49
C ASP A 197 2.06 17.31 -9.12
N GLY A 198 2.52 16.36 -8.32
CA GLY A 198 3.00 16.57 -6.94
C GLY A 198 4.44 17.06 -6.83
N MET A 199 5.18 17.21 -7.92
CA MET A 199 6.57 17.71 -7.87
C MET A 199 6.59 19.12 -7.30
N PRO A 200 7.25 19.36 -6.15
CA PRO A 200 7.35 20.70 -5.57
C PRO A 200 7.97 21.64 -6.61
N GLN A 201 7.27 22.71 -6.96
CA GLN A 201 7.74 23.71 -7.94
C GLN A 201 9.09 24.36 -7.54
N HIS A 202 9.56 24.09 -6.32
CA HIS A 202 10.77 24.62 -5.71
C HIS A 202 11.74 23.53 -5.25
N ALA A 203 11.53 22.25 -5.64
CA ALA A 203 12.51 21.21 -5.31
C ALA A 203 13.87 21.58 -5.91
N ASP A 204 14.91 21.59 -5.09
CA ASP A 204 16.28 21.80 -5.58
C ASP A 204 16.55 20.77 -6.69
N ALA A 205 16.90 21.25 -7.89
CA ALA A 205 17.20 20.41 -9.05
C ALA A 205 18.30 19.35 -8.78
N ARG A 206 18.97 19.44 -7.64
CA ARG A 206 19.94 18.45 -7.15
C ARG A 206 19.31 17.37 -6.24
N HIS A 207 18.04 17.49 -5.89
CA HIS A 207 17.42 16.48 -5.01
C HIS A 207 17.32 15.14 -5.73
N PRO A 208 17.71 14.00 -5.08
CA PRO A 208 17.73 12.68 -5.71
C PRO A 208 16.38 12.28 -6.32
N SER A 209 15.25 12.68 -5.74
CA SER A 209 13.91 12.38 -6.25
C SER A 209 13.63 12.98 -7.62
N ILE A 210 14.25 14.13 -7.97
CA ILE A 210 14.11 14.72 -9.31
C ILE A 210 14.83 13.86 -10.34
N ALA A 211 16.03 13.37 -10.01
CA ALA A 211 16.76 12.46 -10.86
C ALA A 211 15.99 11.14 -11.06
N VAL A 212 15.33 10.64 -10.02
CA VAL A 212 14.48 9.45 -10.08
C VAL A 212 13.26 9.72 -10.96
N ALA A 213 12.51 10.81 -10.76
CA ALA A 213 11.36 11.16 -11.58
C ALA A 213 11.73 11.27 -13.08
N ALA A 214 12.85 11.92 -13.40
CA ALA A 214 13.36 12.00 -14.77
C ALA A 214 13.80 10.63 -15.34
N SER A 215 14.19 9.70 -14.47
CA SER A 215 14.61 8.35 -14.89
C SER A 215 13.43 7.37 -15.03
N LEU A 216 12.26 7.67 -14.47
CA LEU A 216 11.08 6.81 -14.54
C LEU A 216 10.60 6.66 -15.99
N ASP A 217 10.55 7.74 -16.75
CA ASP A 217 10.24 7.72 -18.18
C ASP A 217 11.31 7.00 -19.03
N ALA A 218 12.53 6.91 -18.51
CA ALA A 218 13.65 6.25 -19.18
C ALA A 218 13.85 4.80 -18.73
N ARG A 219 13.03 4.29 -17.78
CA ARG A 219 13.08 2.91 -17.36
C ARG A 219 12.74 2.00 -18.53
N GLY A 220 13.69 1.14 -18.90
CA GLY A 220 13.49 0.16 -19.97
C GLY A 220 12.36 -0.83 -19.64
N PRO A 221 11.98 -1.68 -20.61
CA PRO A 221 10.97 -2.69 -20.40
C PRO A 221 11.30 -3.58 -19.19
N LEU A 222 10.27 -3.92 -18.41
CA LEU A 222 10.34 -4.77 -17.22
C LEU A 222 9.42 -6.00 -17.37
N PRO A 223 9.65 -7.08 -16.62
CA PRO A 223 8.70 -8.19 -16.54
C PRO A 223 7.53 -7.81 -15.62
N VAL A 224 6.38 -8.44 -15.83
CA VAL A 224 5.23 -8.37 -14.92
C VAL A 224 5.40 -9.39 -13.79
N ILE A 225 5.86 -10.58 -14.12
CA ILE A 225 6.09 -11.68 -13.16
C ILE A 225 7.59 -11.88 -13.00
N GLY A 226 8.07 -11.70 -11.78
CA GLY A 226 9.44 -11.99 -11.36
C GLY A 226 9.51 -13.15 -10.37
N GLY A 227 10.63 -13.26 -9.65
CA GLY A 227 10.83 -14.24 -8.59
C GLY A 227 10.80 -15.70 -9.06
N THR A 228 10.69 -16.61 -8.08
CA THR A 228 10.57 -18.06 -8.34
C THR A 228 9.11 -18.50 -8.40
N ALA A 229 8.87 -19.77 -8.72
CA ALA A 229 7.52 -20.33 -8.71
C ALA A 229 6.90 -20.36 -7.29
N GLU A 230 7.76 -20.57 -6.27
CA GLU A 230 7.36 -20.61 -4.85
C GLU A 230 7.21 -19.22 -4.24
N ARG A 231 7.95 -18.25 -4.77
CA ARG A 231 7.94 -16.83 -4.33
C ARG A 231 7.91 -15.93 -5.55
N PRO A 232 6.76 -15.85 -6.24
CA PRO A 232 6.60 -14.95 -7.37
C PRO A 232 6.53 -13.52 -6.89
N THR A 233 7.14 -12.61 -7.65
CA THR A 233 6.98 -11.16 -7.49
C THR A 233 6.15 -10.61 -8.63
N PHE A 234 5.44 -9.51 -8.39
CA PHE A 234 4.47 -9.00 -9.33
C PHE A 234 4.56 -7.48 -9.47
N TRP A 235 4.67 -7.02 -10.71
CA TRP A 235 4.69 -5.61 -11.06
C TRP A 235 3.55 -5.36 -12.02
N PHE A 236 2.47 -4.80 -11.53
CA PHE A 236 1.28 -4.63 -12.34
C PHE A 236 0.52 -3.36 -12.00
N ASP A 237 0.12 -2.65 -13.03
CA ASP A 237 -0.86 -1.58 -12.96
C ASP A 237 -1.75 -1.68 -14.19
N ALA A 238 -3.05 -1.85 -13.96
CA ALA A 238 -4.02 -2.08 -15.04
C ALA A 238 -4.17 -0.88 -15.96
N GLU A 239 -3.96 0.35 -15.44
CA GLU A 239 -4.15 1.59 -16.18
C GLU A 239 -2.86 2.10 -16.83
N LEU A 240 -1.70 1.87 -16.20
CA LEU A 240 -0.43 2.45 -16.60
C LEU A 240 0.45 1.50 -17.42
N MET A 241 0.24 0.17 -17.29
CA MET A 241 1.11 -0.81 -17.94
C MET A 241 0.70 -1.10 -19.39
N ARG A 242 1.70 -1.24 -20.26
CA ARG A 242 1.53 -1.55 -21.69
C ARG A 242 2.57 -2.57 -22.15
N GLY A 243 2.15 -3.49 -23.05
CA GLY A 243 3.07 -4.35 -23.77
C GLY A 243 3.85 -3.58 -24.85
N THR A 244 5.12 -3.90 -25.04
CA THR A 244 5.97 -3.28 -26.04
C THR A 244 5.73 -3.81 -27.46
N ASP A 245 4.99 -4.89 -27.59
CA ASP A 245 4.62 -5.53 -28.86
C ASP A 245 3.25 -6.24 -28.73
N PRO A 246 2.63 -6.67 -29.84
CA PRO A 246 1.29 -7.27 -29.82
C PRO A 246 1.17 -8.54 -28.95
N ALA A 247 2.21 -9.37 -28.86
CA ALA A 247 2.16 -10.60 -28.04
C ALA A 247 2.25 -10.26 -26.54
N ALA A 248 3.09 -9.29 -26.18
CA ALA A 248 3.16 -8.78 -24.81
C ALA A 248 1.82 -8.12 -24.40
N GLN A 249 1.24 -7.32 -25.30
CA GLN A 249 -0.06 -6.70 -25.01
C GLN A 249 -1.18 -7.76 -24.85
N ALA A 250 -1.20 -8.79 -25.69
CA ALA A 250 -2.17 -9.88 -25.55
C ALA A 250 -2.01 -10.64 -24.23
N ALA A 251 -0.77 -10.88 -23.78
CA ALA A 251 -0.49 -11.50 -22.48
C ALA A 251 -0.98 -10.61 -21.31
N LEU A 252 -0.77 -9.30 -21.41
CA LEU A 252 -1.24 -8.34 -20.43
C LEU A 252 -2.79 -8.27 -20.37
N ASP A 253 -3.45 -8.33 -21.52
CA ASP A 253 -4.91 -8.35 -21.61
C ASP A 253 -5.48 -9.68 -21.05
N GLY A 254 -4.79 -10.81 -21.30
CA GLY A 254 -5.10 -12.09 -20.68
C GLY A 254 -4.96 -12.06 -19.15
N LEU A 255 -3.93 -11.42 -18.66
CA LEU A 255 -3.73 -11.20 -17.23
C LEU A 255 -4.89 -10.42 -16.59
N ARG A 256 -5.36 -9.34 -17.22
CA ARG A 256 -6.50 -8.56 -16.74
C ARG A 256 -7.76 -9.41 -16.62
N VAL A 257 -8.03 -10.27 -17.59
CA VAL A 257 -9.18 -11.21 -17.58
C VAL A 257 -9.03 -12.27 -16.48
N ALA A 258 -7.83 -12.84 -16.33
CA ALA A 258 -7.55 -13.84 -15.29
C ALA A 258 -7.67 -13.23 -13.88
N HIS A 259 -7.23 -12.01 -13.73
CA HIS A 259 -7.36 -11.25 -12.50
C HIS A 259 -8.83 -11.01 -12.12
N ASP A 260 -9.66 -10.56 -13.07
CA ASP A 260 -11.10 -10.36 -12.82
C ASP A 260 -11.81 -11.67 -12.44
N ALA A 261 -11.34 -12.81 -12.98
CA ALA A 261 -11.86 -14.13 -12.64
C ALA A 261 -11.35 -14.63 -11.26
N ALA A 262 -10.13 -14.27 -10.87
CA ALA A 262 -9.54 -14.63 -9.58
C ALA A 262 -10.05 -13.77 -8.41
N LEU A 263 -10.81 -12.72 -8.70
CA LEU A 263 -11.51 -11.87 -7.74
C LEU A 263 -12.66 -12.57 -7.02
N ALA A 264 -12.43 -13.76 -6.55
CA ALA A 264 -13.34 -14.42 -5.64
C ALA A 264 -13.18 -13.84 -4.23
N GLU A 265 -14.00 -12.81 -3.92
CA GLU A 265 -14.66 -12.64 -2.61
C GLU A 265 -13.83 -12.44 -1.32
N GLU A 266 -12.55 -12.21 -1.28
CA GLU A 266 -11.92 -11.76 -0.02
C GLU A 266 -11.79 -10.25 0.06
N ALA A 267 -12.94 -9.60 0.17
CA ALA A 267 -13.00 -8.21 0.57
C ALA A 267 -12.68 -8.12 2.06
N LEU A 268 -11.67 -7.33 2.42
CA LEU A 268 -11.47 -6.90 3.79
C LEU A 268 -12.65 -5.98 4.17
N GLY A 269 -13.67 -6.55 4.79
CA GLY A 269 -14.80 -5.79 5.32
C GLY A 269 -14.38 -5.08 6.59
N HIS A 270 -14.30 -3.76 6.56
CA HIS A 270 -13.99 -2.96 7.75
C HIS A 270 -15.27 -2.66 8.53
N THR A 271 -15.40 -3.24 9.71
CA THR A 271 -16.39 -2.84 10.70
C THR A 271 -15.65 -2.21 11.89
N PRO A 272 -15.35 -0.91 11.87
CA PRO A 272 -14.65 -0.29 12.97
C PRO A 272 -15.54 -0.22 14.21
N SER A 273 -14.97 -0.60 15.35
CA SER A 273 -15.54 -0.26 16.67
C SER A 273 -15.25 1.21 16.97
N PRO A 274 -16.12 1.94 17.70
CA PRO A 274 -15.87 3.34 18.06
C PRO A 274 -14.57 3.62 18.81
N SER A 275 -13.95 2.60 19.41
CA SER A 275 -12.77 2.70 20.27
C SER A 275 -11.53 1.98 19.73
N SER A 276 -11.62 1.30 18.60
CA SER A 276 -10.50 0.54 18.03
C SER A 276 -10.62 0.43 16.51
N ALA A 277 -9.52 0.48 15.81
CA ALA A 277 -9.46 0.39 14.36
C ALA A 277 -8.81 -0.92 13.91
N GLU A 278 -9.09 -1.30 12.68
CA GLU A 278 -8.43 -2.40 12.01
C GLU A 278 -7.25 -1.87 11.19
N LEU A 279 -6.11 -2.53 11.30
CA LEU A 279 -4.91 -2.23 10.52
C LEU A 279 -4.62 -3.41 9.62
N ALA A 280 -4.59 -3.16 8.33
CA ALA A 280 -4.18 -4.14 7.33
C ALA A 280 -2.70 -3.94 6.97
N VAL A 281 -1.95 -5.02 6.92
CA VAL A 281 -0.61 -5.09 6.33
C VAL A 281 -0.73 -5.89 5.05
N LEU A 282 -0.36 -5.27 3.94
CA LEU A 282 -0.43 -5.87 2.61
C LEU A 282 1.00 -6.01 2.07
N VAL A 283 1.30 -7.13 1.44
CA VAL A 283 2.52 -7.27 0.65
C VAL A 283 2.28 -6.58 -0.67
N ALA A 284 2.98 -5.49 -0.90
CA ALA A 284 2.93 -4.73 -2.14
C ALA A 284 3.99 -5.21 -3.16
N ASP A 285 4.39 -6.43 -3.07
CA ASP A 285 5.64 -7.07 -3.43
C ASP A 285 6.25 -6.66 -4.75
N ALA A 286 7.42 -6.11 -4.59
CA ALA A 286 8.41 -5.94 -5.63
C ALA A 286 9.80 -6.20 -5.05
N GLU A 287 10.28 -7.40 -5.07
CA GLU A 287 11.72 -7.68 -4.99
C GLU A 287 12.27 -8.06 -6.34
#